data_e8013d18857d2e86f169658b4f69ada5
#
_entry.id   e8013d18857d2e86f169658b4f69ada5
#
_cell.length_a   1.000
_cell.length_b   1.000
_cell.length_c   1.000
_cell.angle_alpha   90.00
_cell.angle_beta   90.00
_cell.angle_gamma   90.00
#
_symmetry.space_group_name_H-M   'P 1'
#
loop_
_entity.id
_entity.type
_entity.pdbx_description
1 polymer ?
#
loop_
_entity_poly.entity_id
_entity_poly.type
_entity_poly.pdbx_seq_one_letter_code
_entity_poly.pdbx_strand_id
1 'polypeptide(L)'
;DVKRICLIGEILWSSRGRSAMKDRMNAEQIMIPSEEACRRLISAMGMMEHIMAHSQQVCRVSLLLADHLDHSGLNRELIRAAALLHDITKTRSFRTHEDHAETGAQLLSEIGYPEVGRIVGQHVRLESYFASAVPSEAEVVNYADKRVLHDRIVPLSERMGYILEKYGRAPERKRNILLLWEKTKKMEERLFESLPFSPGDISRLLAADVSPRQMQNSGDPF
;
A
#
# COMPACT_ATOMS: atom_id res chain seq x y z
N ASP A 1 2.65 20.23 11.16
CA ASP A 1 2.20 21.52 10.66
C ASP A 1 0.67 21.49 10.53
N VAL A 2 -0.01 21.83 11.65
CA VAL A 2 -1.48 21.74 11.83
C VAL A 2 -2.25 22.50 10.73
N LYS A 3 -1.69 23.58 10.19
CA LYS A 3 -2.31 24.38 9.13
C LYS A 3 -2.40 23.65 7.78
N ARG A 4 -1.47 22.73 7.48
CA ARG A 4 -1.56 21.91 6.26
C ARG A 4 -2.60 20.81 6.37
N ILE A 5 -2.80 20.26 7.56
CA ILE A 5 -3.82 19.24 7.84
C ILE A 5 -5.23 19.83 7.72
N CYS A 6 -5.45 21.05 8.21
CA CYS A 6 -6.72 21.77 8.01
C CYS A 6 -7.03 22.04 6.53
N LEU A 7 -6.02 22.43 5.74
CA LEU A 7 -6.21 22.67 4.29
C LEU A 7 -6.58 21.37 3.53
N ILE A 8 -6.02 20.24 3.93
CA ILE A 8 -6.36 18.92 3.35
C ILE A 8 -7.82 18.56 3.68
N GLY A 9 -8.27 18.82 4.90
CA GLY A 9 -9.67 18.65 5.31
C GLY A 9 -10.64 19.51 4.49
N GLU A 10 -10.30 20.78 4.23
CA GLU A 10 -11.14 21.70 3.46
C GLU A 10 -11.20 21.36 1.98
N ILE A 11 -10.10 20.89 1.38
CA ILE A 11 -10.06 20.47 -0.02
C ILE A 11 -10.93 19.23 -0.28
N LEU A 12 -11.07 18.36 0.69
CA LEU A 12 -11.90 17.15 0.59
C LEU A 12 -13.38 17.42 0.95
N TRP A 13 -13.69 18.50 1.67
CA TRP A 13 -15.03 18.80 2.22
C TRP A 13 -15.84 19.79 1.38
N SER A 14 -15.30 20.34 0.31
CA SER A 14 -15.98 21.27 -0.56
C SER A 14 -17.02 20.58 -1.44
N SER A 15 -18.26 20.78 -1.09
CA SER A 15 -19.50 20.56 -1.85
C SER A 15 -20.07 19.15 -1.95
N ARG A 16 -21.04 18.93 -1.17
CA ARG A 16 -22.28 18.10 -1.20
C ARG A 16 -22.41 17.20 0.03
N GLY A 17 -23.27 17.63 0.97
CA GLY A 17 -23.80 16.62 1.86
C GLY A 17 -24.09 16.94 3.30
N ARG A 18 -24.39 18.17 3.67
CA ARG A 18 -24.90 18.45 5.05
C ARG A 18 -26.33 18.01 5.30
N SER A 19 -27.07 17.59 4.28
CA SER A 19 -28.49 17.19 4.43
C SER A 19 -28.73 15.67 4.45
N ALA A 20 -27.77 14.84 4.07
CA ALA A 20 -27.95 13.39 4.00
C ALA A 20 -27.43 12.61 5.22
N MET A 21 -26.88 13.31 6.21
CA MET A 21 -26.16 12.68 7.33
C MET A 21 -27.07 12.26 8.51
N LYS A 22 -28.37 12.51 8.44
CA LYS A 22 -29.31 12.22 9.55
C LYS A 22 -30.14 10.95 9.40
N ASP A 23 -30.18 10.31 8.25
CA ASP A 23 -31.12 9.21 7.98
C ASP A 23 -30.50 7.85 7.62
N ARG A 24 -29.19 7.61 7.84
CA ARG A 24 -28.58 6.29 7.63
C ARG A 24 -27.66 5.87 8.79
N MET A 25 -28.21 5.70 9.95
CA MET A 25 -27.66 4.81 10.96
C MET A 25 -28.08 3.37 10.59
N ASN A 26 -27.38 2.75 9.62
CA ASN A 26 -27.30 1.29 9.49
C ASN A 26 -26.28 0.94 8.38
N ALA A 27 -25.24 0.22 8.79
CA ALA A 27 -24.03 -0.20 8.10
C ALA A 27 -22.95 0.89 8.08
N GLU A 28 -21.88 0.69 8.86
CA GLU A 28 -20.64 1.46 8.77
C GLU A 28 -20.06 1.29 7.36
N GLN A 29 -20.38 2.23 6.49
CA GLN A 29 -19.82 2.24 5.14
C GLN A 29 -18.35 2.61 5.27
N ILE A 30 -17.46 1.66 5.03
CA ILE A 30 -16.01 1.88 5.03
C ILE A 30 -15.70 3.01 4.03
N MET A 31 -15.13 4.11 4.53
CA MET A 31 -14.71 5.23 3.71
C MET A 31 -13.34 4.92 3.08
N ILE A 32 -13.32 4.79 1.76
CA ILE A 32 -12.11 4.51 0.99
C ILE A 32 -11.87 5.65 0.01
N PRO A 33 -10.67 6.27 -0.01
CA PRO A 33 -10.37 7.33 -0.97
C PRO A 33 -10.29 6.75 -2.39
N SER A 34 -10.90 7.45 -3.35
CA SER A 34 -10.72 7.11 -4.77
C SER A 34 -9.25 7.26 -5.18
N GLU A 35 -8.86 6.66 -6.30
CA GLU A 35 -7.48 6.79 -6.81
C GLU A 35 -7.08 8.26 -7.03
N GLU A 36 -8.00 9.10 -7.50
CA GLU A 36 -7.77 10.53 -7.65
C GLU A 36 -7.59 11.22 -6.28
N ALA A 37 -8.36 10.84 -5.27
CA ALA A 37 -8.17 11.34 -3.91
C ALA A 37 -6.82 10.91 -3.32
N CYS A 38 -6.37 9.68 -3.57
CA CYS A 38 -5.03 9.22 -3.20
C CYS A 38 -3.94 10.09 -3.87
N ARG A 39 -4.06 10.37 -5.18
CA ARG A 39 -3.11 11.24 -5.89
C ARG A 39 -3.07 12.66 -5.30
N ARG A 40 -4.21 13.23 -4.94
CA ARG A 40 -4.26 14.55 -4.27
C ARG A 40 -3.57 14.52 -2.90
N LEU A 41 -3.78 13.48 -2.11
CA LEU A 41 -3.12 13.30 -0.82
C LEU A 41 -1.60 13.17 -0.97
N ILE A 42 -1.14 12.35 -1.91
CA ILE A 42 0.29 12.18 -2.25
C ILE A 42 0.92 13.53 -2.61
N SER A 43 0.27 14.29 -3.49
CA SER A 43 0.73 15.63 -3.90
C SER A 43 0.75 16.60 -2.73
N ALA A 44 -0.31 16.67 -1.93
CA ALA A 44 -0.42 17.56 -0.76
C ALA A 44 0.63 17.27 0.31
N MET A 45 1.02 15.99 0.48
CA MET A 45 2.07 15.57 1.41
C MET A 45 3.49 15.77 0.86
N GLY A 46 3.63 16.15 -0.41
CA GLY A 46 4.94 16.35 -1.05
C GLY A 46 5.77 15.08 -1.10
N MET A 47 5.12 13.95 -1.40
CA MET A 47 5.79 12.66 -1.51
C MET A 47 6.83 12.68 -2.62
N MET A 48 8.05 12.24 -2.35
CA MET A 48 9.14 12.22 -3.33
C MET A 48 8.83 11.26 -4.49
N GLU A 49 9.27 11.61 -5.69
CA GLU A 49 8.99 10.86 -6.92
C GLU A 49 9.36 9.38 -6.83
N HIS A 50 10.53 9.06 -6.30
CA HIS A 50 10.98 7.67 -6.14
C HIS A 50 10.13 6.87 -5.13
N ILE A 51 9.51 7.55 -4.13
CA ILE A 51 8.58 6.91 -3.19
C ILE A 51 7.23 6.69 -3.88
N MET A 52 6.78 7.65 -4.70
CA MET A 52 5.57 7.49 -5.52
C MET A 52 5.71 6.31 -6.49
N ALA A 53 6.85 6.22 -7.21
CA ALA A 53 7.13 5.12 -8.11
C ALA A 53 7.13 3.76 -7.39
N HIS A 54 7.73 3.70 -6.19
CA HIS A 54 7.66 2.52 -5.32
C HIS A 54 6.21 2.15 -4.98
N SER A 55 5.43 3.10 -4.48
CA SER A 55 4.04 2.87 -4.06
C SER A 55 3.15 2.44 -5.24
N GLN A 56 3.39 2.95 -6.44
CA GLN A 56 2.70 2.51 -7.65
C GLN A 56 3.00 1.04 -7.97
N GLN A 57 4.26 0.61 -7.85
CA GLN A 57 4.61 -0.80 -8.07
C GLN A 57 4.06 -1.71 -6.98
N VAL A 58 4.09 -1.28 -5.71
CA VAL A 58 3.44 -1.99 -4.61
C VAL A 58 1.95 -2.15 -4.88
N CYS A 59 1.28 -1.10 -5.34
CA CYS A 59 -0.14 -1.15 -5.72
C CYS A 59 -0.41 -2.16 -6.85
N ARG A 60 0.42 -2.17 -7.90
CA ARG A 60 0.27 -3.13 -9.02
C ARG A 60 0.43 -4.57 -8.56
N VAL A 61 1.45 -4.86 -7.73
CA VAL A 61 1.64 -6.19 -7.16
C VAL A 61 0.47 -6.58 -6.26
N SER A 62 0.02 -5.68 -5.39
CA SER A 62 -1.10 -5.93 -4.48
C SER A 62 -2.39 -6.25 -5.23
N LEU A 63 -2.69 -5.52 -6.29
CA LEU A 63 -3.89 -5.73 -7.10
C LEU A 63 -3.81 -7.03 -7.90
N LEU A 64 -2.65 -7.35 -8.49
CA LEU A 64 -2.44 -8.65 -9.16
C LEU A 64 -2.73 -9.82 -8.22
N LEU A 65 -2.23 -9.77 -7.00
CA LEU A 65 -2.49 -10.82 -6.00
C LEU A 65 -3.97 -10.86 -5.63
N ALA A 66 -4.58 -9.72 -5.31
CA ALA A 66 -5.99 -9.63 -4.91
C ALA A 66 -6.93 -10.13 -6.01
N ASP A 67 -6.66 -9.79 -7.28
CA ASP A 67 -7.48 -10.20 -8.43
C ASP A 67 -7.45 -11.71 -8.69
N HIS A 68 -6.44 -12.44 -8.18
CA HIS A 68 -6.31 -13.89 -8.33
C HIS A 68 -6.57 -14.67 -7.02
N LEU A 69 -6.73 -13.98 -5.88
CA LEU A 69 -7.19 -14.57 -4.62
C LEU A 69 -8.73 -14.51 -4.51
N ASP A 70 -9.41 -14.91 -5.56
CA ASP A 70 -10.81 -14.63 -5.93
C ASP A 70 -11.86 -15.03 -4.87
N HIS A 71 -11.55 -15.96 -3.98
CA HIS A 71 -12.49 -16.46 -2.96
C HIS A 71 -12.23 -15.88 -1.57
N SER A 72 -11.37 -14.89 -1.46
CA SER A 72 -10.90 -14.36 -0.17
C SER A 72 -11.82 -13.29 0.43
N GLY A 73 -12.74 -12.71 -0.35
CA GLY A 73 -13.57 -11.59 0.09
C GLY A 73 -12.76 -10.29 0.29
N LEU A 74 -11.56 -10.18 -0.27
CA LEU A 74 -10.69 -9.03 -0.18
C LEU A 74 -11.33 -7.77 -0.80
N ASN A 75 -11.23 -6.65 -0.11
CA ASN A 75 -11.68 -5.36 -0.64
C ASN A 75 -10.58 -4.75 -1.53
N ARG A 76 -10.74 -4.92 -2.85
CA ARG A 76 -9.80 -4.45 -3.86
C ARG A 76 -9.52 -2.94 -3.79
N GLU A 77 -10.54 -2.13 -3.54
CA GLU A 77 -10.42 -0.68 -3.44
C GLU A 77 -9.63 -0.26 -2.19
N LEU A 78 -9.84 -0.97 -1.09
CA LEU A 78 -9.12 -0.77 0.16
C LEU A 78 -7.63 -1.13 -0.02
N ILE A 79 -7.33 -2.24 -0.68
CA ILE A 79 -5.95 -2.64 -1.02
C ILE A 79 -5.29 -1.59 -1.90
N ARG A 80 -5.98 -1.10 -2.96
CA ARG A 80 -5.45 -0.06 -3.83
C ARG A 80 -5.08 1.20 -3.06
N ALA A 81 -6.02 1.70 -2.26
CA ALA A 81 -5.80 2.91 -1.49
C ALA A 81 -4.65 2.75 -0.48
N ALA A 82 -4.63 1.64 0.26
CA ALA A 82 -3.58 1.35 1.23
C ALA A 82 -2.21 1.21 0.56
N ALA A 83 -2.11 0.51 -0.57
CA ALA A 83 -0.86 0.33 -1.29
C ALA A 83 -0.32 1.65 -1.87
N LEU A 84 -1.18 2.54 -2.40
CA LEU A 84 -0.77 3.86 -2.88
C LEU A 84 -0.30 4.78 -1.75
N LEU A 85 -0.87 4.65 -0.56
CA LEU A 85 -0.67 5.56 0.57
C LEU A 85 0.22 4.99 1.68
N HIS A 86 0.76 3.74 1.55
CA HIS A 86 1.49 3.10 2.65
C HIS A 86 2.70 3.92 3.14
N ASP A 87 3.34 4.64 2.24
CA ASP A 87 4.52 5.47 2.50
C ASP A 87 4.19 6.99 2.54
N ILE A 88 2.94 7.38 2.78
CA ILE A 88 2.45 8.77 2.67
C ILE A 88 3.23 9.79 3.52
N THR A 89 3.76 9.38 4.65
CA THR A 89 4.55 10.23 5.56
C THR A 89 6.06 9.99 5.46
N LYS A 90 6.52 9.07 4.60
CA LYS A 90 7.94 8.66 4.51
C LYS A 90 8.88 9.82 4.13
N THR A 91 8.47 10.69 3.21
CA THR A 91 9.26 11.88 2.88
C THR A 91 9.53 12.75 4.11
N ARG A 92 8.53 12.92 4.97
CA ARG A 92 8.64 13.67 6.21
C ARG A 92 9.55 12.97 7.21
N SER A 93 9.47 11.64 7.31
CA SER A 93 10.24 10.84 8.27
C SER A 93 11.76 10.93 8.06
N PHE A 94 12.25 11.23 6.86
CA PHE A 94 13.68 11.46 6.64
C PHE A 94 14.25 12.63 7.44
N ARG A 95 13.41 13.60 7.76
CA ARG A 95 13.80 14.76 8.57
C ARG A 95 13.44 14.61 10.04
N THR A 96 12.28 14.01 10.33
CA THR A 96 11.73 13.94 11.69
C THR A 96 12.14 12.68 12.43
N HIS A 97 12.62 11.65 11.72
CA HIS A 97 12.93 10.33 12.26
C HIS A 97 11.72 9.61 12.91
N GLU A 98 10.51 10.05 12.60
CA GLU A 98 9.27 9.41 13.04
C GLU A 98 9.08 8.02 12.39
N ASP A 99 8.28 7.17 13.02
CA ASP A 99 7.81 5.95 12.37
C ASP A 99 6.76 6.33 11.32
N HIS A 100 7.11 6.16 10.04
CA HIS A 100 6.25 6.55 8.93
C HIS A 100 5.02 5.65 8.79
N ALA A 101 5.07 4.41 9.27
CA ALA A 101 3.91 3.53 9.24
C ALA A 101 2.87 3.99 10.26
N GLU A 102 3.31 4.29 11.49
CA GLU A 102 2.45 4.79 12.56
C GLU A 102 1.87 6.16 12.23
N THR A 103 2.71 7.11 11.83
CA THR A 103 2.24 8.47 11.51
C THR A 103 1.42 8.53 10.23
N GLY A 104 1.63 7.61 9.27
CA GLY A 104 0.78 7.43 8.11
C GLY A 104 -0.60 6.91 8.48
N ALA A 105 -0.67 5.92 9.36
CA ALA A 105 -1.91 5.37 9.89
C ALA A 105 -2.72 6.43 10.65
N GLN A 106 -2.07 7.19 11.52
CA GLN A 106 -2.70 8.27 12.27
C GLN A 106 -3.26 9.35 11.34
N LEU A 107 -2.45 9.85 10.39
CA LEU A 107 -2.87 10.86 9.42
C LEU A 107 -4.13 10.42 8.66
N LEU A 108 -4.13 9.20 8.13
CA LEU A 108 -5.26 8.69 7.35
C LEU A 108 -6.52 8.55 8.20
N SER A 109 -6.38 8.11 9.44
CA SER A 109 -7.51 8.03 10.39
C SER A 109 -8.08 9.41 10.72
N GLU A 110 -7.24 10.41 10.96
CA GLU A 110 -7.63 11.79 11.27
C GLU A 110 -8.39 12.46 10.10
N ILE A 111 -8.05 12.11 8.85
CA ILE A 111 -8.74 12.65 7.67
C ILE A 111 -9.91 11.79 7.18
N GLY A 112 -10.38 10.82 7.99
CA GLY A 112 -11.59 10.05 7.74
C GLY A 112 -11.42 8.73 6.98
N TYR A 113 -10.20 8.19 6.90
CA TYR A 113 -9.90 6.89 6.27
C TYR A 113 -9.28 5.88 7.26
N PRO A 114 -9.96 5.55 8.39
CA PRO A 114 -9.37 4.74 9.45
C PRO A 114 -9.01 3.33 8.99
N GLU A 115 -9.80 2.70 8.11
CA GLU A 115 -9.50 1.35 7.62
C GLU A 115 -8.26 1.33 6.71
N VAL A 116 -8.07 2.36 5.87
CA VAL A 116 -6.84 2.51 5.10
C VAL A 116 -5.65 2.73 6.04
N GLY A 117 -5.83 3.59 7.05
CA GLY A 117 -4.83 3.84 8.09
C GLY A 117 -4.41 2.56 8.81
N ARG A 118 -5.36 1.70 9.18
CA ARG A 118 -5.10 0.41 9.84
C ARG A 118 -4.20 -0.50 8.98
N ILE A 119 -4.40 -0.55 7.67
CA ILE A 119 -3.53 -1.33 6.77
C ILE A 119 -2.16 -0.66 6.62
N VAL A 120 -2.15 0.66 6.44
CA VAL A 120 -0.91 1.44 6.31
C VAL A 120 -0.01 1.27 7.53
N GLY A 121 -0.56 1.28 8.75
CA GLY A 121 0.20 1.02 9.97
C GLY A 121 0.89 -0.35 10.02
N GLN A 122 0.44 -1.30 9.22
CA GLN A 122 0.92 -2.67 9.22
C GLN A 122 1.85 -3.02 8.04
N HIS A 123 2.15 -2.07 7.13
CA HIS A 123 2.94 -2.39 5.95
C HIS A 123 4.40 -2.76 6.26
N VAL A 124 4.98 -2.23 7.33
CA VAL A 124 6.32 -2.61 7.80
C VAL A 124 6.26 -3.92 8.59
N ARG A 125 5.36 -4.01 9.55
CA ARG A 125 5.17 -5.16 10.44
C ARG A 125 3.69 -5.37 10.71
N LEU A 126 3.21 -6.59 10.43
CA LEU A 126 1.83 -6.97 10.74
C LEU A 126 1.63 -7.11 12.26
N GLU A 127 0.46 -6.72 12.72
CA GLU A 127 0.00 -6.96 14.11
C GLU A 127 -0.13 -8.45 14.38
N SER A 128 -0.71 -9.18 13.43
CA SER A 128 -0.78 -10.64 13.47
C SER A 128 -0.47 -11.24 12.12
N TYR A 129 0.15 -12.42 12.14
CA TYR A 129 0.43 -13.22 10.95
C TYR A 129 -0.45 -14.46 11.01
N PHE A 130 -1.10 -14.79 9.90
CA PHE A 130 -1.87 -16.03 9.77
C PHE A 130 -3.06 -16.12 10.75
N ALA A 131 -3.68 -15.00 11.07
CA ALA A 131 -4.82 -14.97 11.99
C ALA A 131 -6.06 -15.68 11.42
N SER A 132 -6.18 -15.78 10.10
CA SER A 132 -7.28 -16.42 9.38
C SER A 132 -6.76 -17.40 8.33
N ALA A 133 -7.58 -18.34 7.88
CA ALA A 133 -7.27 -19.19 6.73
C ALA A 133 -7.19 -18.39 5.42
N VAL A 134 -7.92 -17.27 5.34
CA VAL A 134 -7.92 -16.37 4.18
C VAL A 134 -6.95 -15.21 4.45
N PRO A 135 -6.11 -14.83 3.47
CA PRO A 135 -5.25 -13.65 3.58
C PRO A 135 -6.06 -12.37 3.78
N SER A 136 -5.55 -11.46 4.59
CA SER A 136 -6.13 -10.12 4.79
C SER A 136 -5.52 -9.11 3.82
N GLU A 137 -6.20 -7.97 3.63
CA GLU A 137 -5.70 -6.84 2.84
C GLU A 137 -4.34 -6.34 3.37
N ALA A 138 -4.15 -6.34 4.69
CA ALA A 138 -2.89 -5.97 5.32
C ALA A 138 -1.75 -6.95 4.96
N GLU A 139 -2.02 -8.26 4.93
CA GLU A 139 -1.04 -9.27 4.50
C GLU A 139 -0.67 -9.10 3.04
N VAL A 140 -1.64 -8.83 2.17
CA VAL A 140 -1.40 -8.59 0.73
C VAL A 140 -0.51 -7.37 0.51
N VAL A 141 -0.84 -6.22 1.12
CA VAL A 141 -0.07 -4.98 0.99
C VAL A 141 1.32 -5.12 1.61
N ASN A 142 1.42 -5.72 2.81
CA ASN A 142 2.69 -5.98 3.49
C ASN A 142 3.61 -6.86 2.65
N TYR A 143 3.09 -7.94 2.05
CA TYR A 143 3.86 -8.81 1.17
C TYR A 143 4.28 -8.09 -0.11
N ALA A 144 3.38 -7.36 -0.75
CA ALA A 144 3.67 -6.62 -1.98
C ALA A 144 4.80 -5.60 -1.80
N ASP A 145 4.83 -4.87 -0.67
CA ASP A 145 5.96 -3.98 -0.33
C ASP A 145 7.30 -4.72 -0.30
N LYS A 146 7.33 -5.98 0.20
CA LYS A 146 8.56 -6.81 0.25
C LYS A 146 8.96 -7.37 -1.12
N ARG A 147 8.10 -7.24 -2.12
CA ARG A 147 8.38 -7.65 -3.51
C ARG A 147 8.86 -6.50 -4.40
N VAL A 148 8.94 -5.29 -3.84
CA VAL A 148 9.38 -4.10 -4.58
C VAL A 148 10.63 -3.49 -3.94
N LEU A 149 11.69 -3.35 -4.73
CA LEU A 149 12.93 -2.66 -4.37
C LEU A 149 13.07 -1.42 -5.23
N HIS A 150 12.97 -0.24 -4.61
CA HIS A 150 12.79 1.03 -5.30
C HIS A 150 11.51 1.00 -6.14
N ASP A 151 11.60 1.00 -7.46
CA ASP A 151 10.51 0.89 -8.42
C ASP A 151 10.49 -0.45 -9.19
N ARG A 152 11.34 -1.41 -8.79
CA ARG A 152 11.48 -2.72 -9.45
C ARG A 152 10.84 -3.83 -8.64
N ILE A 153 10.16 -4.73 -9.31
CA ILE A 153 9.68 -5.98 -8.72
C ILE A 153 10.85 -6.97 -8.68
N VAL A 154 11.17 -7.45 -7.49
CA VAL A 154 12.33 -8.31 -7.23
C VAL A 154 11.93 -9.58 -6.45
N PRO A 155 12.74 -10.65 -6.48
CA PRO A 155 12.57 -11.77 -5.58
C PRO A 155 12.64 -11.32 -4.10
N LEU A 156 11.90 -12.01 -3.24
CA LEU A 156 11.89 -11.72 -1.81
C LEU A 156 13.29 -11.73 -1.21
N SER A 157 14.16 -12.67 -1.66
CA SER A 157 15.55 -12.76 -1.21
C SER A 157 16.37 -11.50 -1.52
N GLU A 158 16.19 -10.89 -2.69
CA GLU A 158 16.88 -9.65 -3.07
C GLU A 158 16.45 -8.47 -2.18
N ARG A 159 15.12 -8.31 -2.00
CA ARG A 159 14.57 -7.25 -1.14
C ARG A 159 15.03 -7.38 0.31
N MET A 160 14.99 -8.58 0.86
CA MET A 160 15.35 -8.83 2.24
C MET A 160 16.87 -8.73 2.44
N GLY A 161 17.68 -9.14 1.46
CA GLY A 161 19.13 -8.91 1.45
C GLY A 161 19.46 -7.43 1.55
N TYR A 162 18.81 -6.59 0.73
CA TYR A 162 18.96 -5.13 0.79
C TYR A 162 18.57 -4.54 2.16
N ILE A 163 17.44 -4.99 2.73
CA ILE A 163 17.01 -4.51 4.06
C ILE A 163 18.05 -4.91 5.13
N LEU A 164 18.55 -6.12 5.06
CA LEU A 164 19.53 -6.64 6.01
C LEU A 164 20.86 -5.85 5.94
N GLU A 165 21.33 -5.57 4.73
CA GLU A 165 22.54 -4.77 4.51
C GLU A 165 22.38 -3.34 5.04
N LYS A 166 21.28 -2.71 4.69
CA LYS A 166 21.04 -1.30 5.03
C LYS A 166 20.75 -1.07 6.51
N TYR A 167 20.00 -1.96 7.15
CA TYR A 167 19.47 -1.75 8.51
C TYR A 167 19.94 -2.76 9.54
N GLY A 168 20.60 -3.86 9.11
CA GLY A 168 20.98 -4.98 9.98
C GLY A 168 22.32 -4.79 10.73
N ARG A 169 22.88 -3.59 10.84
CA ARG A 169 24.20 -3.36 11.48
C ARG A 169 24.21 -3.71 12.97
N ALA A 170 23.16 -3.40 13.71
CA ALA A 170 23.03 -3.77 15.12
C ALA A 170 22.55 -5.23 15.25
N PRO A 171 23.15 -6.05 16.15
CA PRO A 171 22.80 -7.47 16.29
C PRO A 171 21.30 -7.71 16.55
N GLU A 172 20.67 -6.85 17.35
CA GLU A 172 19.23 -6.93 17.63
C GLU A 172 18.39 -6.64 16.40
N ARG A 173 18.72 -5.57 15.65
CA ARG A 173 18.01 -5.25 14.38
C ARG A 173 18.17 -6.37 13.36
N LYS A 174 19.39 -6.93 13.22
CA LYS A 174 19.64 -8.08 12.36
C LYS A 174 18.73 -9.25 12.70
N ARG A 175 18.64 -9.60 13.99
CA ARG A 175 17.76 -10.68 14.46
C ARG A 175 16.29 -10.41 14.11
N ASN A 176 15.81 -9.20 14.35
CA ASN A 176 14.43 -8.81 14.04
C ASN A 176 14.13 -8.87 12.54
N ILE A 177 15.08 -8.44 11.69
CA ILE A 177 14.96 -8.54 10.24
C ILE A 177 14.91 -10.00 9.79
N LEU A 178 15.76 -10.88 10.35
CA LEU A 178 15.74 -12.32 10.03
C LEU A 178 14.44 -12.99 10.45
N LEU A 179 13.89 -12.65 11.62
CA LEU A 179 12.58 -13.13 12.04
C LEU A 179 11.45 -12.64 11.13
N LEU A 180 11.50 -11.38 10.70
CA LEU A 180 10.57 -10.83 9.71
C LEU A 180 10.68 -11.60 8.39
N TRP A 181 11.90 -11.89 7.93
CA TRP A 181 12.14 -12.65 6.70
C TRP A 181 11.50 -14.04 6.74
N GLU A 182 11.73 -14.79 7.83
CA GLU A 182 11.09 -16.11 7.99
C GLU A 182 9.56 -16.05 7.94
N LYS A 183 8.97 -15.04 8.60
CA LYS A 183 7.51 -14.82 8.55
C LYS A 183 7.03 -14.47 7.14
N THR A 184 7.79 -13.64 6.43
CA THR A 184 7.42 -13.23 5.06
C THR A 184 7.55 -14.37 4.06
N LYS A 185 8.55 -15.26 4.23
CA LYS A 185 8.64 -16.49 3.41
C LYS A 185 7.41 -17.40 3.58
N LYS A 186 7.01 -17.65 4.83
CA LYS A 186 5.79 -18.43 5.12
C LYS A 186 4.54 -17.76 4.56
N MET A 187 4.49 -16.43 4.56
CA MET A 187 3.39 -15.69 3.95
C MET A 187 3.41 -15.81 2.42
N GLU A 188 4.58 -15.77 1.78
CA GLU A 188 4.73 -16.05 0.35
C GLU A 188 4.21 -17.45 0.01
N GLU A 189 4.68 -18.49 0.70
CA GLU A 189 4.23 -19.87 0.51
C GLU A 189 2.69 -19.95 0.56
N ARG A 190 2.10 -19.41 1.62
CA ARG A 190 0.66 -19.44 1.84
C ARG A 190 -0.16 -18.65 0.78
N LEU A 191 0.29 -17.45 0.40
CA LEU A 191 -0.39 -16.66 -0.62
C LEU A 191 -0.39 -17.42 -1.97
N PHE A 192 0.74 -18.07 -2.29
CA PHE A 192 0.91 -18.74 -3.58
C PHE A 192 0.37 -20.17 -3.63
N GLU A 193 -0.04 -20.76 -2.51
CA GLU A 193 -0.81 -22.04 -2.51
C GLU A 193 -2.13 -21.91 -3.28
N SER A 194 -2.76 -20.74 -3.27
CA SER A 194 -4.06 -20.47 -3.91
C SER A 194 -3.95 -19.72 -5.24
N LEU A 195 -2.76 -19.31 -5.65
CA LEU A 195 -2.56 -18.52 -6.86
C LEU A 195 -2.20 -19.42 -8.06
N PRO A 196 -2.70 -19.12 -9.29
CA PRO A 196 -2.41 -19.89 -10.49
C PRO A 196 -1.02 -19.64 -11.11
N PHE A 197 -0.17 -18.91 -10.41
CA PHE A 197 1.18 -18.55 -10.84
C PHE A 197 2.15 -18.55 -9.66
N SER A 198 3.45 -18.60 -9.93
CA SER A 198 4.51 -18.56 -8.92
C SER A 198 4.96 -17.14 -8.56
N PRO A 199 5.66 -16.94 -7.43
CA PRO A 199 6.26 -15.64 -7.10
C PRO A 199 7.18 -15.09 -8.19
N GLY A 200 7.85 -15.96 -8.95
CA GLY A 200 8.73 -15.57 -10.07
C GLY A 200 7.99 -14.98 -11.26
N ASP A 201 6.70 -15.27 -11.40
CA ASP A 201 5.90 -14.82 -12.54
C ASP A 201 5.35 -13.39 -12.41
N ILE A 202 5.36 -12.80 -11.22
CA ILE A 202 4.77 -11.46 -10.96
C ILE A 202 5.28 -10.42 -11.94
N SER A 203 6.61 -10.31 -12.13
CA SER A 203 7.20 -9.31 -13.03
C SER A 203 6.74 -9.48 -14.47
N ARG A 204 6.67 -10.74 -14.96
CA ARG A 204 6.22 -11.06 -16.32
C ARG A 204 4.74 -10.73 -16.52
N LEU A 205 3.89 -11.08 -15.55
CA LEU A 205 2.45 -10.82 -15.62
C LEU A 205 2.16 -9.32 -15.65
N LEU A 206 2.82 -8.54 -14.80
CA LEU A 206 2.65 -7.10 -14.76
C LEU A 206 3.28 -6.36 -15.94
N ALA A 207 4.30 -6.93 -16.61
CA ALA A 207 4.83 -6.39 -17.84
C ALA A 207 3.87 -6.60 -19.03
N ALA A 208 3.16 -7.73 -19.09
CA ALA A 208 2.19 -8.02 -20.12
C ALA A 208 0.95 -7.10 -20.06
N ASP A 209 0.57 -6.65 -18.87
CA ASP A 209 -0.59 -5.76 -18.66
C ASP A 209 -0.34 -4.31 -19.13
N VAL A 210 0.92 -3.93 -19.36
CA VAL A 210 1.29 -2.58 -19.86
C VAL A 210 1.17 -2.45 -21.39
N SER A 211 0.94 -3.53 -22.16
CA SER A 211 0.77 -3.49 -23.62
C SER A 211 -0.70 -3.78 -23.99
N PRO A 212 -1.50 -2.98 -24.65
CA PRO A 212 -1.40 -1.87 -25.59
C PRO A 212 -2.46 -0.75 -25.43
N ARG A 213 -2.71 -0.18 -24.27
CA ARG A 213 -3.70 0.90 -24.11
C ARG A 213 -3.16 2.33 -24.33
N GLN A 214 -1.86 2.52 -24.55
CA GLN A 214 -1.25 3.84 -24.73
C GLN A 214 -0.85 4.19 -26.17
N MET A 215 -1.09 3.34 -27.17
CA MET A 215 -0.75 3.63 -28.57
C MET A 215 -1.91 4.15 -29.42
N GLN A 216 -3.09 4.43 -28.87
CA GLN A 216 -4.24 4.89 -29.66
C GLN A 216 -4.59 6.39 -29.50
N ASN A 217 -3.77 7.18 -28.78
CA ASN A 217 -4.06 8.62 -28.63
C ASN A 217 -2.92 9.55 -29.08
N SER A 218 -2.09 9.14 -30.02
CA SER A 218 -1.14 10.03 -30.70
C SER A 218 -1.27 9.92 -32.21
N GLY A 219 -2.42 10.35 -32.71
CA GLY A 219 -2.68 10.36 -34.13
C GLY A 219 -3.90 11.20 -34.46
N ASP A 220 -3.75 12.51 -34.39
CA ASP A 220 -4.42 13.39 -35.38
C ASP A 220 -3.62 14.71 -35.52
N PRO A 221 -3.03 14.96 -36.67
CA PRO A 221 -2.45 16.23 -36.97
C PRO A 221 -3.50 17.04 -37.75
N PHE A 222 -4.04 18.11 -37.14
CA PHE A 222 -4.44 19.32 -37.85
C PHE A 222 -4.61 20.48 -36.87
#